data_9882473f16b3cfa1e9cdc0480fd68208
#
_entry.id   9882473f16b3cfa1e9cdc0480fd68208
#
_cell.length_a   1.000
_cell.length_b   1.000
_cell.length_c   1.000
_cell.angle_alpha   90.00
_cell.angle_beta   90.00
_cell.angle_gamma   90.00
#
_symmetry.space_group_name_H-M   'P 1'
#
loop_
_entity.id
_entity.type
_entity.pdbx_description
1 polymer ?
#
loop_
_entity_poly.entity_id
_entity_poly.type
_entity_poly.pdbx_seq_one_letter_code
_entity_poly.pdbx_strand_id
1 'polypeptide(L)'
;MLKIKCLNPQLINALAHCGHGDKILICDGNYPIDSCTSETTEKIYLQLTHGIPTVTDVLKVLIESINVEKAQVMTPGEGQEPEIFKEFRGIINNKVELDELGRFEFYDESKKSNNIRLAIATGEKRTFANILLTVGVA
;
A
#
# COMPACT_ATOMS: atom_id res chain seq x y z
N MET A 1 9.56 -23.33 10.23
CA MET A 1 8.91 -22.03 9.94
C MET A 1 9.92 -21.12 9.25
N LEU A 2 9.48 -20.28 8.30
CA LEU A 2 10.34 -19.30 7.63
C LEU A 2 10.90 -18.28 8.64
N LYS A 3 12.12 -17.82 8.42
CA LYS A 3 12.77 -16.79 9.26
C LYS A 3 12.53 -15.35 8.77
N ILE A 4 11.91 -15.20 7.60
CA ILE A 4 11.58 -13.90 7.03
C ILE A 4 10.32 -13.32 7.67
N LYS A 5 10.14 -12.01 7.60
CA LYS A 5 8.97 -11.32 8.19
C LYS A 5 7.66 -11.66 7.48
N CYS A 6 7.68 -11.67 6.16
CA CYS A 6 6.49 -12.01 5.38
C CYS A 6 6.28 -13.53 5.39
N LEU A 7 5.18 -13.99 5.96
CA LEU A 7 4.83 -15.41 6.01
C LEU A 7 3.68 -15.79 5.08
N ASN A 8 2.94 -14.79 4.58
CA ASN A 8 1.81 -15.05 3.69
C ASN A 8 2.32 -15.50 2.31
N PRO A 9 1.98 -16.72 1.84
CA PRO A 9 2.51 -17.26 0.60
C PRO A 9 2.06 -16.48 -0.64
N GLN A 10 0.85 -15.93 -0.64
CA GLN A 10 0.37 -15.11 -1.75
C GLN A 10 1.15 -13.80 -1.86
N LEU A 11 1.42 -13.13 -0.72
CA LEU A 11 2.27 -11.95 -0.70
C LEU A 11 3.70 -12.25 -1.16
N ILE A 12 4.31 -13.32 -0.66
CA ILE A 12 5.66 -13.72 -1.06
C ILE A 12 5.72 -13.94 -2.58
N ASN A 13 4.75 -14.67 -3.12
CA ASN A 13 4.66 -14.92 -4.55
C ASN A 13 4.50 -13.61 -5.35
N ALA A 14 3.56 -12.76 -4.97
CA ALA A 14 3.33 -11.50 -5.66
C ALA A 14 4.54 -10.56 -5.60
N LEU A 15 5.17 -10.43 -4.42
CA LEU A 15 6.38 -9.62 -4.24
C LEU A 15 7.55 -10.13 -5.07
N ALA A 16 7.70 -11.45 -5.21
CA ALA A 16 8.76 -12.05 -6.03
C ALA A 16 8.61 -11.75 -7.54
N HIS A 17 7.42 -11.38 -7.98
CA HIS A 17 7.18 -10.94 -9.37
C HIS A 17 7.34 -9.43 -9.57
N CYS A 18 7.49 -8.65 -8.51
CA CYS A 18 7.68 -7.20 -8.60
C CYS A 18 9.12 -6.86 -8.93
N GLY A 19 9.32 -5.93 -9.84
CA GLY A 19 10.61 -5.35 -10.19
C GLY A 19 10.64 -3.84 -10.00
N HIS A 20 11.77 -3.21 -10.35
CA HIS A 20 11.94 -1.76 -10.26
C HIS A 20 10.83 -1.00 -11.01
N GLY A 21 10.23 -0.04 -10.37
CA GLY A 21 9.14 0.78 -10.92
C GLY A 21 7.74 0.16 -10.80
N ASP A 22 7.63 -1.12 -10.44
CA ASP A 22 6.33 -1.72 -10.13
C ASP A 22 5.75 -1.11 -8.85
N LYS A 23 4.43 -1.07 -8.76
CA LYS A 23 3.74 -0.44 -7.63
C LYS A 23 2.91 -1.43 -6.84
N ILE A 24 2.84 -1.16 -5.53
CA ILE A 24 2.08 -1.95 -4.56
C ILE A 24 1.16 -1.01 -3.79
N LEU A 25 -0.14 -1.27 -3.86
CA LEU A 25 -1.17 -0.54 -3.14
C LEU A 25 -1.55 -1.29 -1.85
N ILE A 26 -1.55 -0.59 -0.72
CA ILE A 26 -2.10 -1.09 0.55
C ILE A 26 -3.30 -0.21 0.88
N CYS A 27 -4.49 -0.81 1.02
CA CYS A 27 -5.74 -0.08 1.17
C CYS A 27 -6.38 -0.27 2.53
N ASP A 28 -7.04 0.78 3.01
CA ASP A 28 -7.99 0.68 4.12
C ASP A 28 -9.24 -0.14 3.75
N GLY A 29 -10.05 -0.47 4.75
CA GLY A 29 -11.25 -1.31 4.56
C GLY A 29 -12.39 -0.64 3.79
N ASN A 30 -12.31 0.66 3.51
CA ASN A 30 -13.30 1.40 2.73
C ASN A 30 -12.89 1.58 1.27
N TYR A 31 -11.64 1.26 0.92
CA TYR A 31 -11.14 1.45 -0.43
C TYR A 31 -11.82 0.50 -1.41
N PRO A 32 -12.36 1.01 -2.53
CA PRO A 32 -13.05 0.17 -3.51
C PRO A 32 -12.05 -0.57 -4.42
N ILE A 33 -11.35 -1.55 -3.87
CA ILE A 33 -10.21 -2.22 -4.49
C ILE A 33 -10.55 -2.84 -5.86
N ASP A 34 -11.75 -3.43 -5.99
CA ASP A 34 -12.14 -4.10 -7.24
C ASP A 34 -12.45 -3.12 -8.37
N SER A 35 -13.04 -1.97 -8.04
CA SER A 35 -13.42 -0.97 -9.05
C SER A 35 -12.36 0.09 -9.31
N CYS A 36 -11.42 0.28 -8.39
CA CYS A 36 -10.36 1.29 -8.48
C CYS A 36 -8.96 0.69 -8.66
N THR A 37 -8.86 -0.53 -9.17
CA THR A 37 -7.61 -1.12 -9.67
C THR A 37 -7.85 -1.71 -11.06
N SER A 38 -6.78 -1.97 -11.82
CA SER A 38 -6.90 -2.60 -13.14
C SER A 38 -7.15 -4.11 -13.03
N GLU A 39 -7.62 -4.71 -14.12
CA GLU A 39 -7.83 -6.17 -14.20
C GLU A 39 -6.52 -6.96 -14.09
N THR A 40 -5.39 -6.34 -14.44
CA THR A 40 -4.05 -6.96 -14.37
C THR A 40 -3.42 -6.88 -12.99
N THR A 41 -3.98 -6.09 -12.08
CA THR A 41 -3.52 -5.97 -10.70
C THR A 41 -3.91 -7.21 -9.91
N GLU A 42 -2.95 -7.92 -9.33
CA GLU A 42 -3.23 -9.00 -8.39
C GLU A 42 -3.83 -8.41 -7.11
N LYS A 43 -4.91 -8.99 -6.61
CA LYS A 43 -5.61 -8.55 -5.40
C LYS A 43 -5.48 -9.58 -4.31
N ILE A 44 -5.02 -9.16 -3.14
CA ILE A 44 -4.89 -10.02 -1.97
C ILE A 44 -5.72 -9.42 -0.83
N TYR A 45 -6.67 -10.20 -0.35
CA TYR A 45 -7.59 -9.79 0.71
C TYR A 45 -7.11 -10.34 2.05
N LEU A 46 -6.50 -9.48 2.87
CA LEU A 46 -5.95 -9.85 4.18
C LEU A 46 -6.89 -9.54 5.35
N GLN A 47 -7.98 -8.82 5.11
CA GLN A 47 -8.90 -8.46 6.18
C GLN A 47 -9.52 -9.69 6.85
N LEU A 48 -9.23 -9.87 8.11
CA LEU A 48 -9.86 -10.88 8.95
C LEU A 48 -11.14 -10.33 9.60
N THR A 49 -11.06 -9.09 10.08
CA THR A 49 -12.16 -8.36 10.71
C THR A 49 -11.80 -6.88 10.76
N HIS A 50 -12.70 -6.04 11.25
CA HIS A 50 -12.45 -4.60 11.44
C HIS A 50 -11.20 -4.34 12.29
N GLY A 51 -10.23 -3.63 11.72
CA GLY A 51 -8.97 -3.27 12.35
C GLY A 51 -7.88 -4.35 12.31
N ILE A 52 -8.09 -5.50 11.64
CA ILE A 52 -7.12 -6.60 11.61
C ILE A 52 -7.02 -7.19 10.19
N PRO A 53 -5.81 -7.21 9.59
CA PRO A 53 -4.66 -6.36 9.94
C PRO A 53 -4.92 -4.89 9.60
N THR A 54 -4.15 -3.99 10.20
CA THR A 54 -4.12 -2.59 9.80
C THR A 54 -3.23 -2.39 8.57
N VAL A 55 -3.35 -1.24 7.90
CA VAL A 55 -2.43 -0.86 6.81
C VAL A 55 -0.99 -0.77 7.32
N THR A 56 -0.79 -0.26 8.54
CA THR A 56 0.52 -0.14 9.15
C THR A 56 1.14 -1.49 9.49
N ASP A 57 0.36 -2.50 9.85
CA ASP A 57 0.86 -3.87 10.06
C ASP A 57 1.44 -4.44 8.76
N VAL A 58 0.69 -4.29 7.67
CA VAL A 58 1.13 -4.76 6.35
C VAL A 58 2.35 -3.98 5.88
N LEU A 59 2.35 -2.65 6.01
CA LEU A 59 3.47 -1.80 5.59
C LEU A 59 4.78 -2.19 6.29
N LYS A 60 4.74 -2.46 7.61
CA LYS A 60 5.92 -2.91 8.37
C LYS A 60 6.54 -4.19 7.81
N VAL A 61 5.71 -5.11 7.34
CA VAL A 61 6.17 -6.36 6.74
C VAL A 61 6.77 -6.11 5.35
N LEU A 62 6.13 -5.27 4.55
CA LEU A 62 6.58 -5.00 3.18
C LEU A 62 7.91 -4.22 3.14
N ILE A 63 8.09 -3.24 4.00
CA ILE A 63 9.33 -2.43 4.07
C ILE A 63 10.57 -3.28 4.36
N GLU A 64 10.42 -4.40 5.04
CA GLU A 64 11.53 -5.35 5.26
C GLU A 64 11.72 -6.35 4.11
N SER A 65 10.79 -6.36 3.16
CA SER A 65 10.79 -7.33 2.05
C SER A 65 11.19 -6.71 0.71
N ILE A 66 11.02 -5.39 0.54
CA ILE A 66 11.30 -4.67 -0.71
C ILE A 66 11.98 -3.34 -0.43
N ASN A 67 12.74 -2.85 -1.41
CA ASN A 67 13.20 -1.46 -1.42
C ASN A 67 12.08 -0.56 -1.98
N VAL A 68 11.85 0.57 -1.33
CA VAL A 68 10.84 1.55 -1.75
C VAL A 68 11.56 2.83 -2.16
N GLU A 69 11.28 3.31 -3.37
CA GLU A 69 11.84 4.58 -3.88
C GLU A 69 10.84 5.73 -3.88
N LYS A 70 9.54 5.43 -3.84
CA LYS A 70 8.47 6.43 -3.82
C LYS A 70 7.28 5.94 -3.02
N ALA A 71 6.63 6.84 -2.29
CA ALA A 71 5.39 6.56 -1.57
C ALA A 71 4.37 7.67 -1.85
N GLN A 72 3.15 7.30 -2.20
CA GLN A 72 2.06 8.21 -2.49
C GLN A 72 0.88 7.91 -1.57
N VAL A 73 0.22 8.94 -1.07
CA VAL A 73 -0.92 8.81 -0.16
C VAL A 73 -2.11 9.61 -0.67
N MET A 74 -3.30 9.20 -0.28
CA MET A 74 -4.53 9.93 -0.56
C MET A 74 -4.75 10.99 0.52
N THR A 75 -4.77 12.28 0.13
CA THR A 75 -5.04 13.36 1.06
C THR A 75 -6.49 13.85 0.95
N PRO A 76 -7.14 14.25 2.05
CA PRO A 76 -8.42 14.94 2.01
C PRO A 76 -8.37 16.32 1.34
N GLY A 77 -7.16 16.92 1.21
CA GLY A 77 -6.94 18.22 0.57
C GLY A 77 -7.16 19.42 1.50
N GLU A 78 -8.08 19.32 2.43
CA GLU A 78 -8.40 20.37 3.40
C GLU A 78 -8.41 19.80 4.82
N GLY A 79 -8.15 20.65 5.80
CA GLY A 79 -8.12 20.28 7.21
C GLY A 79 -6.77 19.75 7.66
N GLN A 80 -6.79 19.02 8.78
CA GLN A 80 -5.58 18.44 9.35
C GLN A 80 -5.12 17.21 8.56
N GLU A 81 -3.82 17.05 8.48
CA GLU A 81 -3.21 15.85 7.93
C GLU A 81 -3.68 14.61 8.69
N PRO A 82 -4.08 13.53 8.00
CA PRO A 82 -4.41 12.27 8.67
C PRO A 82 -3.27 11.77 9.57
N GLU A 83 -3.59 11.39 10.80
CA GLU A 83 -2.57 10.95 11.78
C GLU A 83 -1.73 9.78 11.29
N ILE A 84 -2.32 8.91 10.45
CA ILE A 84 -1.63 7.76 9.90
C ILE A 84 -0.41 8.15 9.04
N PHE A 85 -0.37 9.36 8.47
CA PHE A 85 0.78 9.80 7.67
C PHE A 85 2.05 9.90 8.53
N LYS A 86 1.95 10.27 9.80
CA LYS A 86 3.09 10.24 10.74
C LYS A 86 3.59 8.81 10.95
N GLU A 87 2.66 7.86 11.07
CA GLU A 87 3.01 6.45 11.20
C GLU A 87 3.69 5.94 9.94
N PHE A 88 3.18 6.29 8.75
CA PHE A 88 3.82 5.92 7.48
C PHE A 88 5.26 6.43 7.40
N ARG A 89 5.49 7.71 7.69
CA ARG A 89 6.84 8.30 7.69
C ARG A 89 7.77 7.57 8.66
N GLY A 90 7.29 7.26 9.87
CA GLY A 90 8.07 6.51 10.85
C GLY A 90 8.43 5.11 10.38
N ILE A 91 7.51 4.39 9.75
CA ILE A 91 7.73 3.03 9.25
C ILE A 91 8.73 3.01 8.10
N ILE A 92 8.61 3.94 7.16
CA ILE A 92 9.57 4.07 6.04
C ILE A 92 10.86 4.81 6.43
N ASN A 93 11.03 5.14 7.72
CA ASN A 93 12.20 5.81 8.30
C ASN A 93 12.56 7.16 7.63
N ASN A 94 11.57 7.90 7.16
CA ASN A 94 11.73 9.16 6.42
C ASN A 94 12.71 9.08 5.22
N LYS A 95 12.96 7.87 4.70
CA LYS A 95 13.84 7.68 3.53
C LYS A 95 13.18 8.15 2.24
N VAL A 96 11.87 8.20 2.23
CA VAL A 96 11.05 8.56 1.08
C VAL A 96 9.99 9.55 1.56
N GLU A 97 9.79 10.64 0.82
CA GLU A 97 8.72 11.59 1.09
C GLU A 97 7.37 10.99 0.69
N LEU A 98 6.31 11.40 1.40
CA LEU A 98 4.95 11.07 1.03
C LEU A 98 4.43 12.09 0.02
N ASP A 99 4.26 11.67 -1.23
CA ASP A 99 3.57 12.47 -2.24
C ASP A 99 2.06 12.44 -1.99
N GLU A 100 1.45 13.57 -1.77
CA GLU A 100 0.03 13.68 -1.55
C GLU A 100 -0.73 13.82 -2.85
N LEU A 101 -1.68 12.91 -3.09
CA LEU A 101 -2.62 12.98 -4.21
C LEU A 101 -4.03 13.23 -3.68
N GLY A 102 -4.81 14.04 -4.39
CA GLY A 102 -6.24 14.17 -4.11
C GLY A 102 -6.95 12.82 -4.28
N ARG A 103 -8.14 12.69 -3.70
CA ARG A 103 -8.91 11.44 -3.70
C ARG A 103 -9.07 10.85 -5.10
N PHE A 104 -9.53 11.64 -6.05
CA PHE A 104 -9.79 11.16 -7.42
C PHE A 104 -8.50 10.93 -8.21
N GLU A 105 -7.47 11.72 -7.96
CA GLU A 105 -6.13 11.50 -8.54
C GLU A 105 -5.55 10.16 -8.07
N PHE A 106 -5.73 9.83 -6.80
CA PHE A 106 -5.27 8.55 -6.25
C PHE A 106 -6.01 7.36 -6.88
N TYR A 107 -7.34 7.47 -7.03
CA TYR A 107 -8.14 6.46 -7.73
C TYR A 107 -7.71 6.31 -9.19
N ASP A 108 -7.47 7.40 -9.88
CA ASP A 108 -6.99 7.39 -11.26
C ASP A 108 -5.62 6.74 -11.36
N GLU A 109 -4.69 7.06 -10.47
CA GLU A 109 -3.36 6.46 -10.42
C GLU A 109 -3.46 4.94 -10.23
N SER A 110 -4.27 4.48 -9.28
CA SER A 110 -4.42 3.05 -9.01
C SER A 110 -5.16 2.28 -10.11
N LYS A 111 -6.03 2.93 -10.86
CA LYS A 111 -6.82 2.29 -11.92
C LYS A 111 -6.15 2.32 -13.28
N LYS A 112 -5.46 3.41 -13.63
CA LYS A 112 -4.89 3.65 -14.96
C LYS A 112 -3.43 3.25 -15.08
N SER A 113 -2.69 3.17 -13.98
CA SER A 113 -1.30 2.73 -14.02
C SER A 113 -1.19 1.26 -14.37
N ASN A 114 -0.47 0.96 -15.46
CA ASN A 114 -0.25 -0.42 -15.90
C ASN A 114 0.73 -1.20 -15.02
N ASN A 115 1.44 -0.52 -14.12
CA ASN A 115 2.47 -1.09 -13.27
C ASN A 115 2.06 -1.31 -11.81
N ILE A 116 0.77 -1.19 -11.48
CA ILE A 116 0.30 -1.65 -10.16
C ILE A 116 0.14 -3.16 -10.21
N ARG A 117 1.13 -3.85 -9.67
CA ARG A 117 1.20 -5.31 -9.72
C ARG A 117 0.37 -5.96 -8.61
N LEU A 118 0.26 -5.30 -7.47
CA LEU A 118 -0.36 -5.84 -6.28
C LEU A 118 -1.20 -4.78 -5.57
N ALA A 119 -2.41 -5.15 -5.18
CA ALA A 119 -3.26 -4.37 -4.28
C ALA A 119 -3.67 -5.26 -3.10
N ILE A 120 -3.47 -4.75 -1.90
CA ILE A 120 -3.69 -5.47 -0.64
C ILE A 120 -4.82 -4.80 0.13
N ALA A 121 -5.92 -5.52 0.32
CA ALA A 121 -7.02 -5.07 1.17
C ALA A 121 -6.75 -5.43 2.63
N THR A 122 -7.01 -4.49 3.52
CA THR A 122 -6.84 -4.67 4.97
C THR A 122 -8.12 -4.41 5.74
N GLY A 123 -8.12 -4.71 7.03
CA GLY A 123 -9.21 -4.39 7.95
C GLY A 123 -9.12 -2.98 8.54
N GLU A 124 -8.23 -2.12 8.04
CA GLU A 124 -8.02 -0.75 8.54
C GLU A 124 -9.33 0.06 8.55
N LYS A 125 -9.64 0.67 9.69
CA LYS A 125 -10.88 1.46 9.87
C LYS A 125 -10.70 2.95 9.60
N ARG A 126 -9.46 3.44 9.71
CA ARG A 126 -9.18 4.86 9.51
C ARG A 126 -9.37 5.23 8.04
N THR A 127 -9.99 6.36 7.78
CA THR A 127 -10.13 6.91 6.43
C THR A 127 -8.81 7.51 5.94
N PHE A 128 -8.62 7.59 4.64
CA PHE A 128 -7.37 8.06 4.01
C PHE A 128 -6.12 7.24 4.42
N ALA A 129 -6.33 6.04 4.88
CA ALA A 129 -5.25 5.13 5.29
C ALA A 129 -4.81 4.24 4.12
N ASN A 130 -4.57 4.86 2.96
CA ASN A 130 -4.14 4.18 1.75
C ASN A 130 -2.74 4.65 1.37
N ILE A 131 -1.88 3.73 0.97
CA ILE A 131 -0.53 4.05 0.54
C ILE A 131 -0.16 3.24 -0.71
N LEU A 132 0.40 3.93 -1.70
CA LEU A 132 0.91 3.36 -2.94
C LEU A 132 2.43 3.45 -2.94
N LEU A 133 3.10 2.32 -2.94
CA LEU A 133 4.56 2.21 -2.91
C LEU A 133 5.09 1.93 -4.32
N THR A 134 6.18 2.56 -4.70
CA THR A 134 6.94 2.20 -5.89
C THR A 134 8.19 1.42 -5.49
N VAL A 135 8.37 0.25 -6.09
CA VAL A 135 9.52 -0.63 -5.82
C VAL A 135 10.78 0.00 -6.40
N GLY A 136 11.79 0.14 -5.56
CA GLY A 136 13.10 0.64 -5.93
C GLY A 136 14.10 -0.45 -6.29
N VAL A 137 15.32 -0.04 -6.60
CA VAL A 137 16.43 -0.95 -6.87
C VAL A 137 17.06 -1.47 -5.56
N ALA A 138 17.68 -2.64 -5.64
CA ALA A 138 18.41 -3.24 -4.51
C ALA A 138 19.73 -2.54 -4.25
#